data_a3df3154ab20f6dbe57d398dc36aef89
#
_entry.id   a3df3154ab20f6dbe57d398dc36aef89
#
_cell.length_a   1.000
_cell.length_b   1.000
_cell.length_c   1.000
_cell.angle_alpha   90.00
_cell.angle_beta   90.00
_cell.angle_gamma   90.00
#
_symmetry.space_group_name_H-M   'P 1'
#
loop_
_entity.id
_entity.type
_entity.pdbx_description
1 polymer ?
#
loop_
_entity_poly.entity_id
_entity_poly.type
_entity_poly.pdbx_seq_one_letter_code
_entity_poly.pdbx_strand_id
1 'polypeptide(L)'
;DRYNFEIIFVNDGSTDGTMGLIKEECDCNKTVQLISLSRNFGYHPAVLSGLQHASGVAMIIIAADCEDPPEMIPSFITAWEQGYDIVYGIRGNRPEPLIVNLGRKLFYKISSAIADSDFVPYMGEYAVITDRVRDVIMANCSTYITIRSDIAYAGFSRLAVPYKSQARIGGRTHYNLWGMVKLAISNILTSSTFPLRISVYIGVPLFFLNLLIMVIGLIIDKTPLPVWLIALNMNFLVLVSVFIAVYLARVYKDGMNKPRYIIDWKNTKLHFLKNKSEFSSSEATQTK
;
A
#
# COMPACT_ATOMS: atom_id res chain seq x y z
N ASP A 1 13.28 30.23 -5.63
CA ASP A 1 14.75 30.40 -5.45
C ASP A 1 15.29 30.01 -4.05
N ARG A 2 14.43 29.42 -3.18
CA ARG A 2 14.84 28.96 -1.84
C ARG A 2 15.26 27.48 -1.83
N TYR A 3 14.75 26.71 -2.78
CA TYR A 3 14.99 25.26 -2.89
C TYR A 3 15.45 24.88 -4.28
N ASN A 4 16.37 23.93 -4.33
CA ASN A 4 16.63 23.16 -5.54
C ASN A 4 15.62 21.99 -5.56
N PHE A 5 14.99 21.75 -6.68
CA PHE A 5 14.01 20.67 -6.83
C PHE A 5 14.26 19.88 -8.11
N GLU A 6 13.86 18.63 -8.05
CA GLU A 6 13.79 17.73 -9.19
C GLU A 6 12.36 17.19 -9.30
N ILE A 7 11.92 16.90 -10.50
CA ILE A 7 10.63 16.28 -10.79
C ILE A 7 10.91 14.94 -11.46
N ILE A 8 10.54 13.87 -10.81
CA ILE A 8 10.71 12.51 -11.34
C ILE A 8 9.34 11.98 -11.78
N PHE A 9 9.11 11.95 -13.08
CA PHE A 9 7.96 11.23 -13.65
C PHE A 9 8.28 9.75 -13.71
N VAL A 10 7.36 8.93 -13.22
CA VAL A 10 7.43 7.48 -13.35
C VAL A 10 6.36 6.99 -14.29
N ASN A 11 6.78 6.49 -15.45
CA ASN A 11 5.89 5.89 -16.44
C ASN A 11 5.73 4.39 -16.15
N ASP A 12 4.55 4.01 -15.68
CA ASP A 12 4.20 2.61 -15.34
C ASP A 12 3.66 1.86 -16.58
N GLY A 13 4.46 1.84 -17.65
CA GLY A 13 4.16 1.08 -18.85
C GLY A 13 2.99 1.65 -19.68
N SER A 14 2.87 2.98 -19.78
CA SER A 14 1.87 3.61 -20.64
C SER A 14 2.05 3.21 -22.11
N THR A 15 0.95 2.96 -22.79
CA THR A 15 0.92 2.55 -24.21
C THR A 15 0.47 3.67 -25.15
N ASP A 16 0.19 4.84 -24.60
CA ASP A 16 -0.22 6.07 -25.33
C ASP A 16 0.98 7.02 -25.55
N GLY A 17 0.72 8.25 -25.94
CA GLY A 17 1.74 9.29 -26.17
C GLY A 17 2.43 9.83 -24.93
N THR A 18 2.05 9.43 -23.71
CA THR A 18 2.54 9.98 -22.43
C THR A 18 4.07 9.98 -22.34
N MET A 19 4.71 8.85 -22.68
CA MET A 19 6.16 8.72 -22.59
C MET A 19 6.88 9.68 -23.54
N GLY A 20 6.35 9.92 -24.74
CA GLY A 20 6.91 10.86 -25.71
C GLY A 20 6.93 12.28 -25.16
N LEU A 21 5.79 12.73 -24.64
CA LEU A 21 5.65 14.07 -24.05
C LEU A 21 6.60 14.31 -22.87
N ILE A 22 6.75 13.33 -21.98
CA ILE A 22 7.66 13.46 -20.84
C ILE A 22 9.12 13.50 -21.32
N LYS A 23 9.48 12.73 -22.35
CA LYS A 23 10.84 12.75 -22.92
C LYS A 23 11.19 14.10 -23.52
N GLU A 24 10.26 14.72 -24.23
CA GLU A 24 10.41 16.08 -24.78
C GLU A 24 10.64 17.10 -23.65
N GLU A 25 9.86 17.01 -22.56
CA GLU A 25 10.03 17.88 -21.40
C GLU A 25 11.40 17.67 -20.73
N CYS A 26 11.86 16.41 -20.58
CA CYS A 26 13.21 16.13 -20.06
C CYS A 26 14.33 16.72 -20.93
N ASP A 27 14.13 16.83 -22.24
CA ASP A 27 15.13 17.44 -23.14
C ASP A 27 15.18 18.97 -23.01
N CYS A 28 14.04 19.60 -22.71
CA CYS A 28 13.91 21.03 -22.52
C CYS A 28 14.28 21.48 -21.10
N ASN A 29 13.98 20.65 -20.09
CA ASN A 29 14.12 21.02 -18.67
C ASN A 29 14.90 19.95 -17.90
N LYS A 30 16.12 20.29 -17.49
CA LYS A 30 17.01 19.38 -16.76
C LYS A 30 16.54 19.03 -15.34
N THR A 31 15.60 19.77 -14.78
CA THR A 31 15.00 19.44 -13.48
C THR A 31 13.99 18.30 -13.60
N VAL A 32 13.52 18.00 -14.81
CA VAL A 32 12.56 16.95 -15.11
C VAL A 32 13.30 15.67 -15.49
N GLN A 33 12.93 14.58 -14.88
CA GLN A 33 13.50 13.26 -15.08
C GLN A 33 12.40 12.24 -15.37
N LEU A 34 12.73 11.18 -16.09
CA LEU A 34 11.80 10.10 -16.43
C LEU A 34 12.39 8.76 -16.02
N ILE A 35 11.60 8.00 -15.24
CA ILE A 35 11.81 6.58 -15.03
C ILE A 35 10.72 5.85 -15.81
N SER A 36 11.10 4.96 -16.71
CA SER A 36 10.16 4.10 -17.43
C SER A 36 10.23 2.69 -16.90
N LEU A 37 9.13 2.12 -16.50
CA LEU A 37 9.04 0.71 -16.11
C LEU A 37 8.80 -0.16 -17.35
N SER A 38 9.30 -1.40 -17.31
CA SER A 38 9.25 -2.32 -18.45
C SER A 38 7.83 -2.78 -18.81
N ARG A 39 6.88 -2.65 -17.89
CA ARG A 39 5.44 -2.93 -18.05
C ARG A 39 4.67 -2.23 -16.92
N ASN A 40 3.36 -2.33 -16.92
CA ASN A 40 2.55 -1.90 -15.79
C ASN A 40 2.76 -2.84 -14.57
N PHE A 41 3.30 -2.28 -13.48
CA PHE A 41 3.51 -2.93 -12.18
C PHE A 41 2.51 -2.44 -11.13
N GLY A 42 1.80 -1.34 -11.40
CA GLY A 42 0.86 -0.69 -10.50
C GLY A 42 1.45 0.50 -9.75
N TYR A 43 0.55 1.25 -9.12
CA TYR A 43 0.87 2.53 -8.48
C TYR A 43 2.00 2.45 -7.45
N HIS A 44 1.92 1.53 -6.48
CA HIS A 44 2.90 1.47 -5.39
C HIS A 44 4.32 1.13 -5.85
N PRO A 45 4.55 0.14 -6.73
CA PRO A 45 5.86 -0.08 -7.33
C PRO A 45 6.39 1.11 -8.13
N ALA A 46 5.52 1.84 -8.84
CA ALA A 46 5.90 3.05 -9.55
C ALA A 46 6.40 4.13 -8.58
N VAL A 47 5.64 4.45 -7.52
CA VAL A 47 6.06 5.38 -6.47
C VAL A 47 7.38 4.94 -5.84
N LEU A 48 7.53 3.66 -5.53
CA LEU A 48 8.75 3.13 -4.93
C LEU A 48 9.96 3.32 -5.84
N SER A 49 9.80 3.14 -7.16
CA SER A 49 10.89 3.38 -8.12
C SER A 49 11.30 4.86 -8.16
N GLY A 50 10.35 5.79 -8.05
CA GLY A 50 10.62 7.21 -7.93
C GLY A 50 11.38 7.55 -6.64
N LEU A 51 10.91 7.05 -5.50
CA LEU A 51 11.55 7.27 -4.21
C LEU A 51 12.99 6.74 -4.14
N GLN A 52 13.25 5.60 -4.77
CA GLN A 52 14.60 5.01 -4.80
C GLN A 52 15.60 5.89 -5.56
N HIS A 53 15.15 6.62 -6.56
CA HIS A 53 16.02 7.45 -7.41
C HIS A 53 15.98 8.93 -7.03
N ALA A 54 15.13 9.32 -6.10
CA ALA A 54 15.06 10.68 -5.59
C ALA A 54 16.32 11.03 -4.77
N SER A 55 16.91 12.20 -5.04
CA SER A 55 18.13 12.69 -4.40
C SER A 55 17.86 13.73 -3.30
N GLY A 56 16.65 14.26 -3.22
CA GLY A 56 16.26 15.30 -2.28
C GLY A 56 16.24 14.84 -0.82
N VAL A 57 16.41 15.78 0.12
CA VAL A 57 16.25 15.55 1.56
C VAL A 57 14.79 15.39 1.98
N ALA A 58 13.86 15.88 1.16
CA ALA A 58 12.43 15.69 1.27
C ALA A 58 11.85 15.30 -0.08
N MET A 59 10.93 14.34 -0.09
CA MET A 59 10.29 13.83 -1.29
C MET A 59 8.79 14.05 -1.21
N ILE A 60 8.22 14.60 -2.29
CA ILE A 60 6.79 14.83 -2.41
C ILE A 60 6.20 13.77 -3.35
N ILE A 61 5.28 12.97 -2.83
CA ILE A 61 4.54 11.98 -3.61
C ILE A 61 3.24 12.63 -4.09
N ILE A 62 3.05 12.72 -5.40
CA ILE A 62 1.85 13.31 -6.00
C ILE A 62 1.39 12.48 -7.20
N ALA A 63 0.08 12.29 -7.35
CA ALA A 63 -0.50 11.63 -8.51
C ALA A 63 -0.57 12.59 -9.72
N ALA A 64 -0.22 12.09 -10.90
CA ALA A 64 -0.21 12.89 -12.13
C ALA A 64 -1.61 13.18 -12.71
N ASP A 65 -2.70 12.69 -12.09
CA ASP A 65 -4.09 12.88 -12.54
C ASP A 65 -4.70 14.22 -12.10
N CYS A 66 -3.92 15.04 -11.39
CA CYS A 66 -4.33 16.35 -10.86
C CYS A 66 -5.52 16.30 -9.88
N GLU A 67 -5.89 15.13 -9.33
CA GLU A 67 -6.83 15.09 -8.20
C GLU A 67 -6.26 15.79 -6.97
N ASP A 68 -4.96 15.69 -6.79
CA ASP A 68 -4.20 16.28 -5.69
C ASP A 68 -3.56 17.59 -6.19
N PRO A 69 -3.99 18.77 -5.69
CA PRO A 69 -3.59 20.05 -6.23
C PRO A 69 -2.13 20.37 -5.92
N PRO A 70 -1.27 20.65 -6.93
CA PRO A 70 0.13 21.04 -6.71
C PRO A 70 0.27 22.33 -5.88
N GLU A 71 -0.75 23.18 -5.85
CA GLU A 71 -0.81 24.41 -5.07
C GLU A 71 -0.68 24.19 -3.56
N MET A 72 -0.88 22.95 -3.09
CA MET A 72 -0.69 22.57 -1.69
C MET A 72 0.78 22.32 -1.32
N ILE A 73 1.66 22.15 -2.31
CA ILE A 73 3.10 21.88 -2.09
C ILE A 73 3.74 22.90 -1.13
N PRO A 74 3.56 24.21 -1.30
CA PRO A 74 4.13 25.20 -0.38
C PRO A 74 3.68 25.00 1.08
N SER A 75 2.42 24.66 1.30
CA SER A 75 1.89 24.38 2.65
C SER A 75 2.52 23.14 3.26
N PHE A 76 2.76 22.09 2.46
CA PHE A 76 3.43 20.87 2.90
C PHE A 76 4.91 21.13 3.23
N ILE A 77 5.60 21.93 2.41
CA ILE A 77 6.98 22.32 2.66
C ILE A 77 7.09 23.13 3.96
N THR A 78 6.17 24.09 4.18
CA THR A 78 6.14 24.89 5.42
C THR A 78 5.98 24.00 6.65
N ALA A 79 5.14 22.97 6.58
CA ALA A 79 4.96 22.01 7.66
C ALA A 79 6.21 21.13 7.86
N TRP A 80 6.84 20.68 6.78
CA TRP A 80 8.10 19.96 6.85
C TRP A 80 9.23 20.80 7.47
N GLU A 81 9.32 22.10 7.15
CA GLU A 81 10.27 23.03 7.77
C GLU A 81 10.09 23.21 9.28
N GLN A 82 8.89 22.93 9.81
CA GLN A 82 8.63 22.88 11.25
C GLN A 82 9.22 21.65 11.93
N GLY A 83 9.87 20.75 11.18
CA GLY A 83 10.54 19.57 11.69
C GLY A 83 9.72 18.28 11.65
N TYR A 84 8.60 18.25 10.94
CA TYR A 84 7.85 17.02 10.73
C TYR A 84 8.52 16.15 9.63
N ASP A 85 8.70 14.88 9.93
CA ASP A 85 9.27 13.91 8.98
C ASP A 85 8.27 13.47 7.92
N ILE A 86 6.99 13.49 8.28
CA ILE A 86 5.87 13.08 7.41
C ILE A 86 4.80 14.17 7.44
N VAL A 87 4.52 14.76 6.28
CA VAL A 87 3.39 15.68 6.11
C VAL A 87 2.46 15.07 5.08
N TYR A 88 1.22 14.75 5.45
CA TYR A 88 0.30 14.07 4.55
C TYR A 88 -1.03 14.80 4.40
N GLY A 89 -1.59 14.69 3.20
CA GLY A 89 -2.87 15.29 2.90
C GLY A 89 -4.04 14.45 3.42
N ILE A 90 -5.00 15.14 4.05
CA ILE A 90 -6.32 14.57 4.30
C ILE A 90 -7.30 15.19 3.32
N ARG A 91 -7.88 14.36 2.46
CA ARG A 91 -8.91 14.81 1.53
C ARG A 91 -10.17 15.23 2.30
N GLY A 92 -10.50 16.52 2.25
CA GLY A 92 -11.71 17.08 2.83
C GLY A 92 -12.98 16.50 2.21
N ASN A 93 -14.14 17.02 2.61
CA ASN A 93 -15.46 16.53 2.22
C ASN A 93 -15.57 16.19 0.72
N ARG A 94 -15.67 14.89 0.43
CA ARG A 94 -16.08 14.42 -0.89
C ARG A 94 -17.59 14.41 -0.97
N PRO A 95 -18.20 14.93 -2.03
CA PRO A 95 -19.62 14.73 -2.30
C PRO A 95 -19.84 13.27 -2.70
N GLU A 96 -19.95 12.39 -1.73
CA GLU A 96 -20.18 10.95 -1.95
C GLU A 96 -21.59 10.56 -1.47
N PRO A 97 -22.21 9.54 -2.08
CA PRO A 97 -23.46 8.98 -1.59
C PRO A 97 -23.32 8.53 -0.12
N LEU A 98 -24.36 8.72 0.69
CA LEU A 98 -24.36 8.37 2.12
C LEU A 98 -23.91 6.94 2.39
N ILE A 99 -24.32 5.98 1.54
CA ILE A 99 -23.95 4.56 1.65
C ILE A 99 -22.43 4.37 1.52
N VAL A 100 -21.79 5.05 0.57
CA VAL A 100 -20.33 4.97 0.35
C VAL A 100 -19.59 5.58 1.53
N ASN A 101 -20.06 6.74 2.04
CA ASN A 101 -19.47 7.39 3.20
C ASN A 101 -19.59 6.52 4.48
N LEU A 102 -20.77 5.89 4.69
CA LEU A 102 -20.97 4.97 5.82
C LEU A 102 -20.07 3.73 5.70
N GLY A 103 -20.01 3.14 4.52
CA GLY A 103 -19.12 2.00 4.23
C GLY A 103 -17.65 2.34 4.48
N ARG A 104 -17.20 3.54 4.06
CA ARG A 104 -15.85 4.02 4.29
C ARG A 104 -15.56 4.22 5.78
N LYS A 105 -16.47 4.85 6.54
CA LYS A 105 -16.32 5.03 7.99
C LYS A 105 -16.21 3.67 8.71
N LEU A 106 -17.09 2.73 8.33
CA LEU A 106 -17.07 1.37 8.87
C LEU A 106 -15.76 0.65 8.54
N PHE A 107 -15.30 0.75 7.30
CA PHE A 107 -14.02 0.19 6.87
C PHE A 107 -12.86 0.73 7.70
N TYR A 108 -12.75 2.06 7.89
CA TYR A 108 -11.69 2.65 8.69
C TYR A 108 -11.78 2.24 10.16
N LYS A 109 -13.00 2.16 10.73
CA LYS A 109 -13.20 1.72 12.11
C LYS A 109 -12.76 0.26 12.31
N ILE A 110 -13.14 -0.63 11.38
CA ILE A 110 -12.74 -2.03 11.43
C ILE A 110 -11.23 -2.14 11.23
N SER A 111 -10.67 -1.52 10.19
CA SER A 111 -9.23 -1.59 9.90
C SER A 111 -8.39 -1.07 11.07
N SER A 112 -8.78 0.02 11.70
CA SER A 112 -8.09 0.55 12.89
C SER A 112 -8.17 -0.38 14.11
N ALA A 113 -9.28 -1.13 14.26
CA ALA A 113 -9.45 -2.04 15.38
C ALA A 113 -8.68 -3.37 15.23
N ILE A 114 -8.43 -3.80 13.98
CA ILE A 114 -7.81 -5.09 13.68
C ILE A 114 -6.38 -4.98 13.15
N ALA A 115 -5.89 -3.77 12.85
CA ALA A 115 -4.54 -3.57 12.33
C ALA A 115 -3.48 -4.00 13.36
N ASP A 116 -2.42 -4.65 12.88
CA ASP A 116 -1.30 -5.10 13.72
C ASP A 116 -0.24 -3.98 13.91
N SER A 117 -0.33 -2.92 13.11
CA SER A 117 0.56 -1.77 13.14
C SER A 117 -0.23 -0.47 13.13
N ASP A 118 0.45 0.65 13.31
CA ASP A 118 -0.13 2.00 13.26
C ASP A 118 -0.92 2.20 11.96
N PHE A 119 -2.24 2.14 12.09
CA PHE A 119 -3.16 2.45 11.01
C PHE A 119 -3.61 3.89 11.13
N VAL A 120 -3.22 4.74 10.18
CA VAL A 120 -3.62 6.15 10.14
C VAL A 120 -4.86 6.30 9.25
N PRO A 121 -6.06 6.48 9.85
CA PRO A 121 -7.27 6.65 9.07
C PRO A 121 -7.20 7.95 8.24
N TYR A 122 -7.79 7.90 7.05
CA TYR A 122 -7.87 9.03 6.11
C TYR A 122 -6.54 9.56 5.57
N MET A 123 -5.41 8.96 5.90
CA MET A 123 -4.11 9.32 5.33
C MET A 123 -4.16 9.18 3.80
N GLY A 124 -3.90 10.28 3.11
CA GLY A 124 -3.73 10.29 1.66
C GLY A 124 -2.34 9.79 1.25
N GLU A 125 -2.18 9.48 -0.02
CA GLU A 125 -0.87 9.15 -0.60
C GLU A 125 -0.12 10.41 -1.04
N TYR A 126 -0.81 11.55 -1.12
CA TYR A 126 -0.21 12.86 -1.29
C TYR A 126 0.49 13.26 0.01
N ALA A 127 1.80 13.15 0.01
CA ALA A 127 2.61 13.34 1.21
C ALA A 127 4.00 13.87 0.89
N VAL A 128 4.57 14.60 1.84
CA VAL A 128 6.01 14.87 1.94
C VAL A 128 6.60 13.90 2.94
N ILE A 129 7.70 13.27 2.59
CA ILE A 129 8.48 12.40 3.47
C ILE A 129 9.96 12.79 3.43
N THR A 130 10.65 12.66 4.56
CA THR A 130 12.10 12.84 4.63
C THR A 130 12.85 11.62 4.07
N ASP A 131 14.14 11.80 3.80
CA ASP A 131 15.06 10.72 3.40
C ASP A 131 15.08 9.58 4.43
N ARG A 132 15.00 9.89 5.74
CA ARG A 132 14.92 8.87 6.81
C ARG A 132 13.67 7.98 6.67
N VAL A 133 12.52 8.58 6.34
CA VAL A 133 11.27 7.82 6.13
C VAL A 133 11.39 6.99 4.85
N ARG A 134 11.93 7.57 3.76
CA ARG A 134 12.21 6.83 2.52
C ARG A 134 13.05 5.59 2.79
N ASP A 135 14.13 5.72 3.56
CA ASP A 135 15.05 4.61 3.81
C ASP A 135 14.37 3.46 4.56
N VAL A 136 13.45 3.76 5.48
CA VAL A 136 12.60 2.73 6.12
C VAL A 136 11.67 2.04 5.11
N ILE A 137 11.03 2.82 4.22
CA ILE A 137 10.16 2.27 3.17
C ILE A 137 10.97 1.36 2.22
N MET A 138 12.18 1.80 1.86
CA MET A 138 13.05 1.03 0.97
C MET A 138 13.55 -0.28 1.60
N ALA A 139 13.73 -0.31 2.92
CA ALA A 139 14.11 -1.51 3.67
C ALA A 139 13.00 -2.58 3.73
N ASN A 140 11.74 -2.21 3.47
CA ASN A 140 10.64 -3.17 3.39
C ASN A 140 10.80 -4.04 2.14
N CYS A 141 10.98 -5.36 2.32
CA CYS A 141 11.16 -6.32 1.24
C CYS A 141 9.86 -7.00 0.77
N SER A 142 8.70 -6.66 1.33
CA SER A 142 7.44 -7.30 0.96
C SER A 142 7.06 -7.04 -0.51
N THR A 143 6.51 -8.05 -1.15
CA THR A 143 5.91 -7.96 -2.49
C THR A 143 4.58 -7.20 -2.47
N TYR A 144 3.91 -7.16 -1.32
CA TYR A 144 2.62 -6.49 -1.13
C TYR A 144 2.81 -5.10 -0.51
N ILE A 145 3.36 -4.20 -1.32
CA ILE A 145 3.66 -2.82 -0.91
C ILE A 145 2.37 -2.00 -0.85
N THR A 146 2.24 -1.21 0.21
CA THR A 146 1.25 -0.14 0.32
C THR A 146 1.95 1.07 0.91
N ILE A 147 2.38 2.00 0.07
CA ILE A 147 3.19 3.18 0.46
C ILE A 147 2.61 3.88 1.69
N ARG A 148 1.30 4.08 1.72
CA ARG A 148 0.63 4.70 2.87
C ARG A 148 0.83 3.92 4.17
N SER A 149 0.74 2.58 4.12
CA SER A 149 0.95 1.75 5.31
C SER A 149 2.41 1.75 5.74
N ASP A 150 3.33 1.76 4.79
CA ASP A 150 4.77 1.80 5.07
C ASP A 150 5.19 3.15 5.67
N ILE A 151 4.63 4.27 5.17
CA ILE A 151 4.82 5.60 5.77
C ILE A 151 4.27 5.63 7.22
N ALA A 152 3.08 5.05 7.45
CA ALA A 152 2.48 5.00 8.78
C ALA A 152 3.31 4.14 9.73
N TYR A 153 3.79 2.97 9.25
CA TYR A 153 4.62 2.03 10.00
C TYR A 153 5.97 2.62 10.42
N ALA A 154 6.52 3.54 9.64
CA ALA A 154 7.79 4.19 9.95
C ALA A 154 7.78 4.94 11.30
N GLY A 155 6.62 5.36 11.79
CA GLY A 155 6.42 5.87 13.16
C GLY A 155 7.05 7.23 13.47
N PHE A 156 7.58 7.93 12.45
CA PHE A 156 8.19 9.25 12.62
C PHE A 156 7.14 10.36 12.89
N SER A 157 7.64 11.56 13.26
CA SER A 157 6.82 12.73 13.50
C SER A 157 5.95 13.05 12.28
N ARG A 158 4.63 13.27 12.50
CA ARG A 158 3.70 13.42 11.38
C ARG A 158 2.70 14.55 11.61
N LEU A 159 2.38 15.25 10.52
CA LEU A 159 1.36 16.31 10.49
C LEU A 159 0.37 16.06 9.36
N ALA A 160 -0.92 16.17 9.68
CA ALA A 160 -2.00 16.07 8.72
C ALA A 160 -2.38 17.46 8.20
N VAL A 161 -2.44 17.65 6.89
CA VAL A 161 -2.86 18.90 6.27
C VAL A 161 -4.15 18.64 5.49
N PRO A 162 -5.28 19.23 5.89
CA PRO A 162 -6.53 19.08 5.15
C PRO A 162 -6.46 19.85 3.85
N TYR A 163 -6.91 19.21 2.75
CA TYR A 163 -7.04 19.85 1.45
C TYR A 163 -8.30 19.41 0.72
N LYS A 164 -8.70 20.19 -0.27
CA LYS A 164 -9.84 19.89 -1.12
C LYS A 164 -9.34 19.26 -2.43
N SER A 165 -9.67 17.98 -2.66
CA SER A 165 -9.32 17.33 -3.92
C SER A 165 -10.09 17.94 -5.09
N GLN A 166 -9.45 17.99 -6.25
CA GLN A 166 -10.03 18.46 -7.50
C GLN A 166 -10.65 17.29 -8.28
N ALA A 167 -11.48 17.60 -9.26
CA ALA A 167 -11.93 16.60 -10.22
C ALA A 167 -10.77 16.25 -11.15
N ARG A 168 -10.65 14.98 -11.52
CA ARG A 168 -9.65 14.55 -12.52
C ARG A 168 -9.80 15.34 -13.81
N ILE A 169 -8.69 15.79 -14.37
CA ILE A 169 -8.69 16.50 -15.65
C ILE A 169 -9.00 15.55 -16.81
N GLY A 170 -8.67 14.24 -16.66
CA GLY A 170 -8.93 13.23 -17.68
C GLY A 170 -8.99 11.81 -17.12
N GLY A 171 -9.44 10.86 -17.94
CA GLY A 171 -9.52 9.45 -17.57
C GLY A 171 -10.87 9.06 -16.94
N ARG A 172 -11.13 7.74 -16.89
CA ARG A 172 -12.31 7.17 -16.23
C ARG A 172 -11.87 6.39 -14.98
N THR A 173 -12.69 6.49 -13.94
CA THR A 173 -12.47 5.66 -12.73
C THR A 173 -12.62 4.19 -13.08
N HIS A 174 -11.55 3.42 -12.94
CA HIS A 174 -11.54 1.98 -13.21
C HIS A 174 -12.12 1.14 -12.06
N TYR A 175 -12.46 1.76 -10.92
CA TYR A 175 -12.98 1.05 -9.76
C TYR A 175 -14.51 0.90 -9.82
N ASN A 176 -14.96 -0.34 -10.06
CA ASN A 176 -16.33 -0.75 -9.78
C ASN A 176 -16.46 -1.18 -8.31
N LEU A 177 -17.67 -1.42 -7.82
CA LEU A 177 -17.93 -1.84 -6.44
C LEU A 177 -17.14 -3.11 -6.05
N TRP A 178 -17.03 -4.10 -6.94
CA TRP A 178 -16.23 -5.30 -6.73
C TRP A 178 -14.73 -5.00 -6.60
N GLY A 179 -14.21 -4.09 -7.39
CA GLY A 179 -12.84 -3.60 -7.28
C GLY A 179 -12.55 -2.94 -5.93
N MET A 180 -13.51 -2.13 -5.44
CA MET A 180 -13.39 -1.51 -4.11
C MET A 180 -13.39 -2.53 -2.98
N VAL A 181 -14.28 -3.54 -3.03
CA VAL A 181 -14.32 -4.63 -2.04
C VAL A 181 -13.02 -5.45 -2.07
N LYS A 182 -12.54 -5.81 -3.27
CA LYS A 182 -11.28 -6.54 -3.43
C LYS A 182 -10.09 -5.76 -2.86
N LEU A 183 -10.05 -4.45 -3.12
CA LEU A 183 -9.00 -3.57 -2.58
C LEU A 183 -9.08 -3.51 -1.05
N ALA A 184 -10.30 -3.36 -0.48
CA ALA A 184 -10.50 -3.32 0.96
C ALA A 184 -10.04 -4.63 1.64
N ILE A 185 -10.42 -5.79 1.09
CA ILE A 185 -9.98 -7.10 1.57
C ILE A 185 -8.46 -7.23 1.47
N SER A 186 -7.87 -6.83 0.34
CA SER A 186 -6.42 -6.88 0.15
C SER A 186 -5.69 -6.03 1.19
N ASN A 187 -6.17 -4.81 1.47
CA ASN A 187 -5.59 -3.92 2.46
C ASN A 187 -5.68 -4.52 3.89
N ILE A 188 -6.82 -5.10 4.27
CA ILE A 188 -6.97 -5.77 5.57
C ILE A 188 -5.98 -6.94 5.68
N LEU A 189 -5.90 -7.79 4.66
CA LEU A 189 -4.98 -8.92 4.65
C LEU A 189 -3.50 -8.51 4.64
N THR A 190 -3.16 -7.31 4.19
CA THR A 190 -1.79 -6.80 4.17
C THR A 190 -1.42 -6.18 5.52
N SER A 191 -2.36 -5.48 6.17
CA SER A 191 -2.10 -4.72 7.40
C SER A 191 -2.46 -5.46 8.67
N SER A 192 -3.04 -6.68 8.59
CA SER A 192 -3.52 -7.39 9.77
C SER A 192 -3.43 -8.92 9.65
N THR A 193 -2.97 -9.56 10.72
CA THR A 193 -3.05 -11.01 10.91
C THR A 193 -4.37 -11.44 11.57
N PHE A 194 -5.29 -10.52 11.82
CA PHE A 194 -6.57 -10.78 12.47
C PHE A 194 -7.36 -11.94 11.84
N PRO A 195 -7.45 -12.09 10.49
CA PRO A 195 -8.12 -13.24 9.87
C PRO A 195 -7.52 -14.59 10.26
N LEU A 196 -6.23 -14.67 10.55
CA LEU A 196 -5.62 -15.87 11.11
C LEU A 196 -5.94 -16.04 12.60
N ARG A 197 -5.88 -14.95 13.37
CA ARG A 197 -6.17 -14.95 14.81
C ARG A 197 -7.62 -15.32 15.12
N ILE A 198 -8.58 -14.97 14.25
CA ILE A 198 -10.00 -15.35 14.42
C ILE A 198 -10.17 -16.87 14.43
N SER A 199 -9.31 -17.60 13.72
CA SER A 199 -9.30 -19.07 13.74
C SER A 199 -8.99 -19.62 15.13
N VAL A 200 -8.12 -18.94 15.87
CA VAL A 200 -7.79 -19.30 17.26
C VAL A 200 -8.94 -18.91 18.20
N TYR A 201 -9.47 -17.68 18.05
CA TYR A 201 -10.55 -17.19 18.92
C TYR A 201 -11.84 -18.02 18.81
N ILE A 202 -12.13 -18.58 17.64
CA ILE A 202 -13.28 -19.44 17.42
C ILE A 202 -12.90 -20.91 17.68
N GLY A 203 -11.73 -21.35 17.25
CA GLY A 203 -11.31 -22.75 17.32
C GLY A 203 -11.12 -23.25 18.75
N VAL A 204 -10.55 -22.44 19.64
CA VAL A 204 -10.33 -22.83 21.04
C VAL A 204 -11.66 -23.04 21.78
N PRO A 205 -12.63 -22.11 21.77
CA PRO A 205 -13.96 -22.37 22.36
C PRO A 205 -14.68 -23.56 21.72
N LEU A 206 -14.59 -23.72 20.41
CA LEU A 206 -15.19 -24.83 19.69
C LEU A 206 -14.60 -26.18 20.10
N PHE A 207 -13.27 -26.22 20.31
CA PHE A 207 -12.59 -27.41 20.85
C PHE A 207 -13.14 -27.81 22.24
N PHE A 208 -13.25 -26.87 23.17
CA PHE A 208 -13.75 -27.14 24.51
C PHE A 208 -15.24 -27.52 24.48
N LEU A 209 -16.04 -26.92 23.59
CA LEU A 209 -17.42 -27.29 23.39
C LEU A 209 -17.56 -28.76 22.90
N ASN A 210 -16.72 -29.13 21.92
CA ASN A 210 -16.67 -30.51 21.41
C ASN A 210 -16.26 -31.51 22.50
N LEU A 211 -15.23 -31.15 23.29
CA LEU A 211 -14.79 -31.98 24.42
C LEU A 211 -15.91 -32.18 25.46
N LEU A 212 -16.61 -31.10 25.80
CA LEU A 212 -17.75 -31.16 26.74
C LEU A 212 -18.87 -32.08 26.22
N ILE A 213 -19.24 -31.92 24.95
CA ILE A 213 -20.27 -32.75 24.32
C ILE A 213 -19.85 -34.23 24.30
N MET A 214 -18.58 -34.49 24.00
CA MET A 214 -18.02 -35.84 24.02
C MET A 214 -18.10 -36.46 25.42
N VAL A 215 -17.70 -35.72 26.46
CA VAL A 215 -17.80 -36.23 27.87
C VAL A 215 -19.23 -36.47 28.28
N ILE A 216 -20.16 -35.57 27.95
CA ILE A 216 -21.59 -35.74 28.22
C ILE A 216 -22.12 -36.99 27.49
N GLY A 217 -21.73 -37.18 26.23
CA GLY A 217 -22.14 -38.35 25.43
C GLY A 217 -21.67 -39.67 26.03
N LEU A 218 -20.46 -39.72 26.59
CA LEU A 218 -19.91 -40.89 27.27
C LEU A 218 -20.67 -41.22 28.57
N ILE A 219 -21.17 -40.20 29.28
CA ILE A 219 -21.90 -40.37 30.56
C ILE A 219 -23.33 -40.83 30.30
N ILE A 220 -24.00 -40.30 29.27
CA ILE A 220 -25.42 -40.53 29.02
C ILE A 220 -25.68 -41.78 28.16
N ASP A 221 -24.64 -42.35 27.56
CA ASP A 221 -24.64 -43.59 26.76
C ASP A 221 -25.71 -43.66 25.62
N LYS A 222 -26.19 -42.51 25.13
CA LYS A 222 -27.31 -42.43 24.17
C LYS A 222 -27.23 -41.35 23.09
N THR A 223 -26.15 -40.63 22.93
CA THR A 223 -26.17 -39.54 21.90
C THR A 223 -25.35 -39.89 20.69
N PRO A 224 -25.98 -40.16 19.51
CA PRO A 224 -25.27 -40.03 18.25
C PRO A 224 -24.79 -38.58 18.17
N LEU A 225 -23.48 -38.37 17.90
CA LEU A 225 -22.97 -37.03 17.64
C LEU A 225 -23.88 -36.33 16.63
N PRO A 226 -24.49 -35.20 16.97
CA PRO A 226 -25.48 -34.62 16.07
C PRO A 226 -24.76 -34.20 14.77
N VAL A 227 -25.32 -34.63 13.65
CA VAL A 227 -24.77 -34.40 12.31
C VAL A 227 -24.49 -32.92 12.06
N TRP A 228 -25.31 -32.03 12.63
CA TRP A 228 -25.08 -30.59 12.54
C TRP A 228 -23.77 -30.13 13.21
N LEU A 229 -23.32 -30.79 14.29
CA LEU A 229 -22.05 -30.46 14.95
C LEU A 229 -20.86 -30.85 14.08
N ILE A 230 -20.93 -32.00 13.41
CA ILE A 230 -19.94 -32.44 12.45
C ILE A 230 -19.88 -31.43 11.27
N ALA A 231 -21.06 -31.05 10.75
CA ALA A 231 -21.12 -30.06 9.67
C ALA A 231 -20.54 -28.71 10.09
N LEU A 232 -20.81 -28.24 11.32
CA LEU A 232 -20.24 -27.00 11.86
C LEU A 232 -18.72 -27.06 11.92
N ASN A 233 -18.16 -28.15 12.45
CA ASN A 233 -16.72 -28.35 12.53
C ASN A 233 -16.08 -28.43 11.14
N MET A 234 -16.68 -29.10 10.19
CA MET A 234 -16.20 -29.21 8.82
C MET A 234 -16.20 -27.82 8.13
N ASN A 235 -17.28 -27.04 8.27
CA ASN A 235 -17.33 -25.68 7.73
C ASN A 235 -16.27 -24.78 8.36
N PHE A 236 -16.05 -24.90 9.67
CA PHE A 236 -14.98 -24.15 10.35
C PHE A 236 -13.59 -24.53 9.82
N LEU A 237 -13.29 -25.82 9.63
CA LEU A 237 -12.03 -26.28 9.05
C LEU A 237 -11.83 -25.76 7.62
N VAL A 238 -12.87 -25.76 6.78
CA VAL A 238 -12.81 -25.17 5.45
C VAL A 238 -12.49 -23.68 5.51
N LEU A 239 -13.15 -22.92 6.38
CA LEU A 239 -12.89 -21.49 6.56
C LEU A 239 -11.44 -21.23 6.97
N VAL A 240 -10.93 -21.96 7.96
CA VAL A 240 -9.53 -21.86 8.42
C VAL A 240 -8.56 -22.19 7.28
N SER A 241 -8.84 -23.25 6.52
CA SER A 241 -7.99 -23.66 5.39
C SER A 241 -7.90 -22.57 4.31
N VAL A 242 -9.01 -21.86 4.03
CA VAL A 242 -9.00 -20.73 3.08
C VAL A 242 -8.11 -19.60 3.58
N PHE A 243 -8.18 -19.21 4.85
CA PHE A 243 -7.29 -18.18 5.40
C PHE A 243 -5.82 -18.62 5.34
N ILE A 244 -5.52 -19.85 5.77
CA ILE A 244 -4.15 -20.39 5.71
C ILE A 244 -3.64 -20.37 4.27
N ALA A 245 -4.43 -20.80 3.29
CA ALA A 245 -4.03 -20.83 1.88
C ALA A 245 -3.72 -19.42 1.35
N VAL A 246 -4.52 -18.41 1.71
CA VAL A 246 -4.29 -17.02 1.30
C VAL A 246 -3.00 -16.48 1.89
N TYR A 247 -2.73 -16.70 3.19
CA TYR A 247 -1.50 -16.22 3.81
C TYR A 247 -0.28 -17.01 3.34
N LEU A 248 -0.39 -18.32 3.15
CA LEU A 248 0.68 -19.14 2.59
C LEU A 248 1.05 -18.70 1.19
N ALA A 249 0.07 -18.37 0.34
CA ALA A 249 0.31 -17.83 -0.99
C ALA A 249 1.06 -16.47 -0.94
N ARG A 250 0.82 -15.64 0.08
CA ARG A 250 1.56 -14.38 0.28
C ARG A 250 3.01 -14.66 0.70
N VAL A 251 3.22 -15.50 1.71
CA VAL A 251 4.56 -15.91 2.15
C VAL A 251 5.35 -16.54 1.02
N TYR A 252 4.71 -17.39 0.20
CA TYR A 252 5.33 -17.98 -0.98
C TYR A 252 5.78 -16.92 -1.99
N LYS A 253 4.92 -15.93 -2.28
CA LYS A 253 5.28 -14.84 -3.21
C LYS A 253 6.42 -13.97 -2.67
N ASP A 254 6.40 -13.64 -1.38
CA ASP A 254 7.49 -12.89 -0.76
C ASP A 254 8.80 -13.69 -0.78
N GLY A 255 8.73 -15.01 -0.53
CA GLY A 255 9.89 -15.90 -0.59
C GLY A 255 10.47 -16.09 -2.00
N MET A 256 9.72 -15.78 -3.06
CA MET A 256 10.25 -15.81 -4.42
C MET A 256 11.25 -14.68 -4.72
N ASN A 257 11.34 -13.66 -3.88
CA ASN A 257 12.23 -12.50 -4.01
C ASN A 257 12.24 -11.87 -5.42
N LYS A 258 11.10 -11.88 -6.11
CA LYS A 258 10.99 -11.23 -7.42
C LYS A 258 11.12 -9.71 -7.27
N PRO A 259 11.82 -9.02 -8.20
CA PRO A 259 11.92 -7.57 -8.15
C PRO A 259 10.52 -6.94 -8.20
N ARG A 260 10.29 -5.95 -7.35
CA ARG A 260 9.00 -5.25 -7.22
C ARG A 260 8.63 -4.47 -8.46
N TYR A 261 9.63 -3.99 -9.22
CA TYR A 261 9.52 -3.35 -10.51
C TYR A 261 10.80 -3.61 -11.32
N ILE A 262 10.74 -3.39 -12.61
CA ILE A 262 11.87 -3.50 -13.53
C ILE A 262 11.92 -2.22 -14.35
N ILE A 263 13.08 -1.52 -14.33
CA ILE A 263 13.28 -0.29 -15.08
C ILE A 263 13.69 -0.62 -16.51
N ASP A 264 13.04 0.01 -17.47
CA ASP A 264 13.47 0.06 -18.85
C ASP A 264 14.49 1.18 -19.03
N TRP A 265 15.75 0.86 -18.84
CA TRP A 265 16.86 1.82 -18.94
C TRP A 265 16.98 2.48 -20.30
N LYS A 266 16.53 1.83 -21.39
CA LYS A 266 16.53 2.40 -22.73
C LYS A 266 15.59 3.61 -22.85
N ASN A 267 14.52 3.60 -22.11
CA ASN A 267 13.49 4.63 -22.13
C ASN A 267 13.53 5.56 -20.90
N THR A 268 14.47 5.37 -19.98
CA THR A 268 14.65 6.17 -18.77
C THR A 268 15.63 7.33 -19.03
N LYS A 269 15.32 8.52 -18.53
CA LYS A 269 16.17 9.73 -18.59
C LYS A 269 16.37 10.28 -17.18
N LEU A 270 17.52 10.00 -16.57
CA LEU A 270 17.94 10.54 -15.27
C LEU A 270 19.16 11.41 -15.46
N HIS A 271 19.10 12.65 -14.99
CA HIS A 271 20.21 13.62 -15.10
C HIS A 271 21.17 13.53 -13.90
N PHE A 272 20.69 13.09 -12.74
CA PHE A 272 21.45 12.97 -11.50
C PHE A 272 21.59 11.49 -11.12
N LEU A 273 22.43 10.74 -11.85
CA LEU A 273 22.82 9.42 -11.38
C LEU A 273 23.81 9.59 -10.21
N LYS A 274 23.36 9.37 -8.98
CA LYS A 274 24.27 8.98 -7.91
C LYS A 274 25.09 7.79 -8.43
N ASN A 275 26.39 7.97 -8.52
CA ASN A 275 27.42 7.07 -9.04
C ASN A 275 26.95 5.66 -9.50
N LYS A 276 27.14 5.39 -10.78
CA LYS A 276 26.88 4.08 -11.43
C LYS A 276 27.50 2.87 -10.71
N SER A 277 28.49 3.08 -9.82
CA SER A 277 29.19 2.04 -9.07
C SER A 277 28.38 1.39 -7.94
N GLU A 278 27.38 2.09 -7.37
CA GLU A 278 26.54 1.52 -6.31
C GLU A 278 25.40 0.64 -6.88
N PHE A 279 24.98 0.90 -8.13
CA PHE A 279 23.90 0.12 -8.76
C PHE A 279 24.36 -1.24 -9.26
N SER A 280 25.62 -1.35 -9.76
CA SER A 280 26.16 -2.65 -10.18
C SER A 280 26.38 -3.62 -9.01
N SER A 281 26.57 -3.11 -7.80
CA SER A 281 26.71 -3.94 -6.59
C SER A 281 25.37 -4.42 -6.03
N SER A 282 24.28 -3.62 -6.18
CA SER A 282 22.95 -4.03 -5.72
C SER A 282 22.28 -5.02 -6.68
N GLU A 283 22.52 -4.94 -7.98
CA GLU A 283 22.06 -5.96 -8.95
C GLU A 283 22.79 -7.30 -8.79
N ALA A 284 24.09 -7.26 -8.45
CA ALA A 284 24.85 -8.48 -8.16
C ALA A 284 24.43 -9.18 -6.88
N THR A 285 23.80 -8.47 -5.93
CA THR A 285 23.30 -9.05 -4.68
C THR A 285 21.86 -9.60 -4.84
N GLN A 286 21.12 -9.18 -5.88
CA GLN A 286 19.79 -9.70 -6.19
C GLN A 286 19.81 -10.98 -7.05
N THR A 287 20.99 -11.40 -7.53
CA THR A 287 21.18 -12.61 -8.35
C THR A 287 21.91 -13.77 -7.66
N LYS A 288 22.07 -13.69 -6.33
CA LYS A 288 22.60 -14.81 -5.52
C LYS A 288 21.56 -15.42 -4.60
#